data_ad181243b8f0d626bc2bee5a1852c251
#
_entry.id   ad181243b8f0d626bc2bee5a1852c251
#
_cell.length_a   1.000
_cell.length_b   1.000
_cell.length_c   1.000
_cell.angle_alpha   90.00
_cell.angle_beta   90.00
_cell.angle_gamma   90.00
#
_symmetry.space_group_name_H-M   'P 1'
#
loop_
_entity.id
_entity.type
_entity.pdbx_description
1 polymer ?
#
loop_
_entity_poly.entity_id
_entity_poly.type
_entity_poly.pdbx_seq_one_letter_code
_entity_poly.pdbx_strand_id
1 'polypeptide(L)'
;VDPEDWSADLSQLDLLLRQLGWGKEEERVYLQRLFGHPNRSRLTRYGDLLLLRRALEGLGAGAQPASAPLPLRRSDLLSQCDGLLQRLGWSTDQARQALEQHFAASSRLHLSDEQLLAFNLHLEGELLGPLQPS
;
A
#
# COMPACT_ATOMS: atom_id res chain seq x y z
N VAL A 1 -15.03 -17.13 -0.02
CA VAL A 1 -14.34 -17.62 1.18
C VAL A 1 -12.85 -17.75 0.91
N ASP A 2 -12.04 -17.16 1.79
CA ASP A 2 -10.59 -17.19 1.62
C ASP A 2 -10.07 -18.61 1.90
N PRO A 3 -9.13 -19.11 1.08
CA PRO A 3 -8.53 -20.40 1.35
C PRO A 3 -7.66 -20.36 2.61
N GLU A 4 -7.58 -21.46 3.32
CA GLU A 4 -6.69 -21.58 4.47
C GLU A 4 -5.23 -21.75 4.05
N ASP A 5 -5.01 -22.36 2.90
CA ASP A 5 -3.67 -22.64 2.38
C ASP A 5 -3.39 -21.76 1.17
N TRP A 6 -2.37 -20.91 1.29
CA TRP A 6 -1.95 -19.98 0.25
C TRP A 6 -0.76 -20.48 -0.56
N SER A 7 -0.38 -21.75 -0.38
CA SER A 7 0.83 -22.29 -1.01
C SER A 7 0.85 -22.11 -2.53
N ALA A 8 -0.28 -22.38 -3.18
CA ALA A 8 -0.38 -22.25 -4.64
C ALA A 8 -0.19 -20.79 -5.08
N ASP A 9 -0.83 -19.87 -4.36
CA ASP A 9 -0.73 -18.44 -4.67
C ASP A 9 0.67 -17.90 -4.42
N LEU A 10 1.32 -18.33 -3.33
CA LEU A 10 2.69 -17.95 -3.02
C LEU A 10 3.67 -18.49 -4.06
N SER A 11 3.46 -19.71 -4.52
CA SER A 11 4.27 -20.28 -5.60
C SER A 11 4.11 -19.50 -6.90
N GLN A 12 2.89 -19.05 -7.20
CA GLN A 12 2.63 -18.23 -8.38
C GLN A 12 3.33 -16.88 -8.26
N LEU A 13 3.35 -16.29 -7.06
CA LEU A 13 4.11 -15.06 -6.83
C LEU A 13 5.59 -15.24 -7.13
N ASP A 14 6.17 -16.33 -6.65
CA ASP A 14 7.58 -16.61 -6.88
C ASP A 14 7.88 -16.74 -8.37
N LEU A 15 6.97 -17.38 -9.11
CA LEU A 15 7.11 -17.51 -10.57
C LEU A 15 7.06 -16.15 -11.25
N LEU A 16 6.11 -15.30 -10.84
CA LEU A 16 5.98 -13.95 -11.39
C LEU A 16 7.23 -13.11 -11.12
N LEU A 17 7.77 -13.21 -9.90
CA LEU A 17 9.00 -12.50 -9.56
C LEU A 17 10.17 -12.93 -10.42
N ARG A 18 10.28 -14.23 -10.70
CA ARG A 18 11.32 -14.74 -11.61
C ARG A 18 11.14 -14.20 -13.02
N GLN A 19 9.91 -14.15 -13.52
CA GLN A 19 9.62 -13.61 -14.84
C GLN A 19 9.99 -12.13 -14.94
N LEU A 20 9.85 -11.37 -13.85
CA LEU A 20 10.22 -9.97 -13.79
C LEU A 20 11.73 -9.77 -13.59
N GLY A 21 12.44 -10.82 -13.19
CA GLY A 21 13.85 -10.70 -12.82
C GLY A 21 14.05 -10.06 -11.46
N TRP A 22 13.05 -10.13 -10.59
CA TRP A 22 13.09 -9.54 -9.25
C TRP A 22 13.55 -10.57 -8.22
N GLY A 23 14.53 -10.18 -7.41
CA GLY A 23 14.93 -10.91 -6.22
C GLY A 23 14.19 -10.41 -4.99
N LYS A 24 14.66 -10.82 -3.82
CA LYS A 24 14.03 -10.43 -2.56
C LYS A 24 14.08 -8.92 -2.31
N GLU A 25 15.19 -8.29 -2.68
CA GLU A 25 15.32 -6.85 -2.47
C GLU A 25 14.33 -6.05 -3.31
N GLU A 26 14.15 -6.43 -4.57
CA GLU A 26 13.20 -5.79 -5.47
C GLU A 26 11.77 -5.99 -4.98
N GLU A 27 11.44 -7.20 -4.51
CA GLU A 27 10.14 -7.48 -3.91
C GLU A 27 9.90 -6.59 -2.69
N ARG A 28 10.89 -6.44 -1.82
CA ARG A 28 10.78 -5.60 -0.62
C ARG A 28 10.48 -4.15 -0.96
N VAL A 29 11.15 -3.61 -1.96
CA VAL A 29 10.92 -2.22 -2.39
C VAL A 29 9.46 -2.05 -2.83
N TYR A 30 8.96 -2.97 -3.63
CA TYR A 30 7.60 -2.89 -4.14
C TYR A 30 6.57 -3.07 -3.02
N LEU A 31 6.78 -4.03 -2.12
CA LEU A 31 5.89 -4.24 -0.98
C LEU A 31 5.84 -3.02 -0.07
N GLN A 32 6.98 -2.38 0.18
CA GLN A 32 7.03 -1.17 1.00
C GLN A 32 6.18 -0.06 0.39
N ARG A 33 6.23 0.09 -0.93
CA ARG A 33 5.41 1.10 -1.62
C ARG A 33 3.92 0.78 -1.56
N LEU A 34 3.56 -0.49 -1.73
CA LEU A 34 2.18 -0.91 -1.86
C LEU A 34 1.47 -1.10 -0.51
N PHE A 35 2.17 -1.66 0.47
CA PHE A 35 1.57 -2.05 1.76
C PHE A 35 2.14 -1.30 2.96
N GLY A 36 3.20 -0.54 2.79
CA GLY A 36 3.85 0.17 3.89
C GLY A 36 4.79 -0.69 4.72
N HIS A 37 5.07 -1.93 4.29
CA HIS A 37 6.05 -2.80 4.95
C HIS A 37 6.69 -3.73 3.91
N PRO A 38 7.95 -4.15 4.12
CA PRO A 38 8.68 -4.92 3.13
C PRO A 38 8.51 -6.44 3.24
N ASN A 39 7.67 -6.93 4.15
CA ASN A 39 7.61 -8.35 4.46
C ASN A 39 6.35 -9.00 3.93
N ARG A 40 6.52 -9.97 3.01
CA ARG A 40 5.42 -10.79 2.50
C ARG A 40 4.71 -11.52 3.65
N SER A 41 5.45 -11.93 4.66
CA SER A 41 4.89 -12.66 5.80
C SER A 41 3.91 -11.83 6.64
N ARG A 42 3.91 -10.51 6.48
CA ARG A 42 2.95 -9.63 7.16
C ARG A 42 1.63 -9.49 6.43
N LEU A 43 1.51 -10.06 5.24
CA LEU A 43 0.22 -10.12 4.54
C LEU A 43 -0.66 -11.13 5.26
N THR A 44 -1.71 -10.66 5.89
CA THR A 44 -2.63 -11.49 6.67
C THR A 44 -3.98 -11.65 6.00
N ARG A 45 -4.24 -10.86 4.96
CA ARG A 45 -5.50 -10.89 4.21
C ARG A 45 -5.26 -11.49 2.83
N TYR A 46 -6.08 -12.46 2.48
CA TYR A 46 -5.99 -13.09 1.17
C TYR A 46 -6.20 -12.08 0.04
N GLY A 47 -7.08 -11.09 0.25
CA GLY A 47 -7.29 -10.04 -0.73
C GLY A 47 -6.03 -9.24 -1.05
N ASP A 48 -5.17 -9.00 -0.06
CA ASP A 48 -3.91 -8.29 -0.28
C ASP A 48 -2.96 -9.15 -1.12
N LEU A 49 -2.93 -10.45 -0.87
CA LEU A 49 -2.12 -11.37 -1.65
C LEU A 49 -2.58 -11.38 -3.11
N LEU A 50 -3.89 -11.42 -3.35
CA LEU A 50 -4.44 -11.36 -4.71
C LEU A 50 -4.14 -10.03 -5.38
N LEU A 51 -4.18 -8.94 -4.64
CA LEU A 51 -3.84 -7.61 -5.16
C LEU A 51 -2.39 -7.58 -5.63
N LEU A 52 -1.47 -8.09 -4.81
CA LEU A 52 -0.06 -8.17 -5.17
C LEU A 52 0.14 -9.02 -6.42
N ARG A 53 -0.51 -10.19 -6.46
CA ARG A 53 -0.40 -11.08 -7.60
C ARG A 53 -0.87 -10.40 -8.89
N ARG A 54 -2.02 -9.73 -8.87
CA ARG A 54 -2.53 -9.01 -10.04
C ARG A 54 -1.62 -7.87 -10.45
N ALA A 55 -1.06 -7.17 -9.48
CA ALA A 55 -0.12 -6.10 -9.76
C ALA A 55 1.11 -6.61 -10.52
N LEU A 56 1.68 -7.72 -10.05
CA LEU A 56 2.86 -8.31 -10.68
C LEU A 56 2.54 -8.87 -12.07
N GLU A 57 1.35 -9.44 -12.25
CA GLU A 57 0.93 -9.96 -13.56
C GLU A 57 0.86 -8.85 -14.61
N GLY A 58 0.54 -7.64 -14.20
CA GLY A 58 0.44 -6.50 -15.10
C GLY A 58 1.77 -5.83 -15.46
N LEU A 59 2.85 -6.23 -14.79
CA LEU A 59 4.17 -5.62 -15.04
C LEU A 59 4.89 -6.33 -16.17
N GLY A 60 5.60 -5.55 -16.99
CA GLY A 60 6.44 -6.11 -18.07
C GLY A 60 7.84 -6.43 -17.58
N ALA A 61 8.50 -7.32 -18.29
CA ALA A 61 9.90 -7.64 -18.01
C ALA A 61 10.74 -6.37 -18.05
N GLY A 62 11.64 -6.21 -17.09
CA GLY A 62 12.47 -5.01 -16.97
C GLY A 62 11.85 -3.90 -16.12
N ALA A 63 10.61 -4.09 -15.60
CA ALA A 63 10.03 -3.12 -14.70
C ALA A 63 10.91 -2.98 -13.45
N GLN A 64 11.03 -1.73 -12.96
CA GLN A 64 11.81 -1.45 -11.76
C GLN A 64 10.89 -1.34 -10.54
N PRO A 65 11.22 -2.00 -9.41
CA PRO A 65 10.32 -1.99 -8.25
C PRO A 65 10.08 -0.61 -7.68
N ALA A 66 11.04 0.30 -7.78
CA ALA A 66 10.91 1.65 -7.25
C ALA A 66 10.00 2.55 -8.09
N SER A 67 9.76 2.22 -9.35
CA SER A 67 8.97 3.04 -10.27
C SER A 67 7.84 2.28 -10.96
N ALA A 68 7.69 0.99 -10.69
CA ALA A 68 6.63 0.18 -11.29
C ALA A 68 5.26 0.72 -10.88
N PRO A 69 4.26 0.71 -11.79
CA PRO A 69 2.93 1.16 -11.45
C PRO A 69 2.32 0.33 -10.33
N LEU A 70 1.61 0.99 -9.42
CA LEU A 70 0.87 0.33 -8.36
C LEU A 70 -0.58 0.12 -8.81
N PRO A 71 -1.25 -0.97 -8.35
CA PRO A 71 -2.62 -1.27 -8.75
C PRO A 71 -3.62 -0.42 -7.97
N LEU A 72 -3.55 0.90 -8.14
CA LEU A 72 -4.31 1.84 -7.35
C LEU A 72 -5.33 2.56 -8.20
N ARG A 73 -6.53 2.75 -7.65
CA ARG A 73 -7.56 3.61 -8.23
C ARG A 73 -7.74 4.81 -7.32
N ARG A 74 -7.64 6.00 -7.90
CA ARG A 74 -7.72 7.24 -7.12
C ARG A 74 -9.03 7.36 -6.34
N SER A 75 -10.16 6.97 -6.94
CA SER A 75 -11.45 7.02 -6.27
C SER A 75 -11.50 6.14 -5.04
N ASP A 76 -10.91 4.95 -5.13
CA ASP A 76 -10.84 4.02 -3.99
C ASP A 76 -9.95 4.56 -2.87
N LEU A 77 -8.83 5.17 -3.23
CA LEU A 77 -7.92 5.79 -2.26
C LEU A 77 -8.59 6.96 -1.54
N LEU A 78 -9.35 7.78 -2.25
CA LEU A 78 -10.06 8.91 -1.65
C LEU A 78 -11.16 8.42 -0.71
N SER A 79 -11.91 7.39 -1.10
CA SER A 79 -12.94 6.80 -0.25
C SER A 79 -12.34 6.18 1.02
N GLN A 80 -11.22 5.49 0.88
CA GLN A 80 -10.51 4.92 2.02
C GLN A 80 -10.04 6.03 2.97
N CYS A 81 -9.50 7.11 2.41
CA CYS A 81 -9.05 8.26 3.19
C CYS A 81 -10.21 8.86 3.99
N ASP A 82 -11.37 9.05 3.35
CA ASP A 82 -12.56 9.57 4.04
C ASP A 82 -12.95 8.69 5.22
N GLY A 83 -12.97 7.38 5.03
CA GLY A 83 -13.29 6.42 6.09
C GLY A 83 -12.30 6.50 7.25
N LEU A 84 -11.02 6.62 6.95
CA LEU A 84 -9.98 6.72 7.98
C LEU A 84 -10.09 8.02 8.77
N LEU A 85 -10.33 9.14 8.09
CA LEU A 85 -10.52 10.44 8.75
C LEU A 85 -11.74 10.42 9.68
N GLN A 86 -12.82 9.77 9.25
CA GLN A 86 -14.00 9.61 10.10
C GLN A 86 -13.69 8.80 11.36
N ARG A 87 -12.97 7.69 11.20
CA ARG A 87 -12.60 6.85 12.35
C ARG A 87 -11.70 7.57 13.33
N LEU A 88 -10.81 8.41 12.83
CA LEU A 88 -9.92 9.20 13.68
C LEU A 88 -10.63 10.37 14.33
N GLY A 89 -11.78 10.78 13.80
CA GLY A 89 -12.49 11.96 14.27
C GLY A 89 -11.76 13.26 13.97
N TRP A 90 -10.92 13.27 12.96
CA TRP A 90 -10.14 14.45 12.58
C TRP A 90 -11.01 15.49 11.88
N SER A 91 -10.79 16.74 12.23
CA SER A 91 -11.39 17.86 11.52
C SER A 91 -10.64 18.10 10.19
N THR A 92 -11.24 18.92 9.34
CA THR A 92 -10.59 19.34 8.09
C THR A 92 -9.24 20.00 8.35
N ASP A 93 -9.16 20.80 9.42
CA ASP A 93 -7.90 21.49 9.75
C ASP A 93 -6.82 20.52 10.20
N GLN A 94 -7.18 19.50 10.98
CA GLN A 94 -6.22 18.48 11.40
C GLN A 94 -5.68 17.70 10.22
N ALA A 95 -6.55 17.32 9.28
CA ALA A 95 -6.13 16.63 8.07
C ALA A 95 -5.22 17.52 7.22
N ARG A 96 -5.54 18.80 7.10
CA ARG A 96 -4.71 19.75 6.33
C ARG A 96 -3.33 19.90 6.95
N GLN A 97 -3.25 20.01 8.27
CA GLN A 97 -1.96 20.11 8.96
C GLN A 97 -1.08 18.90 8.69
N ALA A 98 -1.67 17.70 8.74
CA ALA A 98 -0.92 16.48 8.44
C ALA A 98 -0.42 16.47 6.99
N LEU A 99 -1.24 16.90 6.05
CA LEU A 99 -0.86 16.99 4.65
C LEU A 99 0.29 17.98 4.44
N GLU A 100 0.23 19.14 5.08
CA GLU A 100 1.29 20.13 4.97
C GLU A 100 2.60 19.64 5.57
N GLN A 101 2.52 18.96 6.71
CA GLN A 101 3.72 18.45 7.38
C GLN A 101 4.39 17.33 6.62
N HIS A 102 3.62 16.41 6.04
CA HIS A 102 4.19 15.20 5.43
C HIS A 102 4.38 15.28 3.93
N PHE A 103 3.60 16.12 3.24
CA PHE A 103 3.60 16.16 1.78
C PHE A 103 3.72 17.58 1.21
N ALA A 104 3.78 18.59 2.08
CA ALA A 104 3.78 19.99 1.67
C ALA A 104 2.58 20.32 0.75
N ALA A 105 1.44 19.68 0.99
CA ALA A 105 0.23 19.84 0.19
C ALA A 105 -0.88 20.46 1.05
N SER A 106 -1.70 21.32 0.43
CA SER A 106 -2.83 21.94 1.12
C SER A 106 -4.12 21.13 1.00
N SER A 107 -4.15 20.12 0.12
CA SER A 107 -5.30 19.28 -0.10
C SER A 107 -4.86 17.91 -0.60
N ARG A 108 -5.58 16.85 -0.17
CA ARG A 108 -5.33 15.51 -0.67
C ARG A 108 -5.54 15.39 -2.18
N LEU A 109 -6.32 16.29 -2.76
CA LEU A 109 -6.54 16.30 -4.21
C LEU A 109 -5.28 16.65 -4.99
N HIS A 110 -4.30 17.27 -4.34
CA HIS A 110 -3.02 17.61 -4.94
C HIS A 110 -1.99 16.46 -4.84
N LEU A 111 -2.33 15.40 -4.12
CA LEU A 111 -1.45 14.25 -3.97
C LEU A 111 -1.53 13.33 -5.18
N SER A 112 -0.39 12.73 -5.53
CA SER A 112 -0.38 11.63 -6.50
C SER A 112 -1.06 10.40 -5.88
N ASP A 113 -1.37 9.40 -6.68
CA ASP A 113 -1.98 8.18 -6.17
C ASP A 113 -1.08 7.50 -5.15
N GLU A 114 0.23 7.47 -5.40
CA GLU A 114 1.19 6.89 -4.46
C GLU A 114 1.25 7.69 -3.15
N GLN A 115 1.20 9.02 -3.24
CA GLN A 115 1.16 9.87 -2.05
C GLN A 115 -0.14 9.68 -1.27
N LEU A 116 -1.27 9.49 -1.96
CA LEU A 116 -2.54 9.17 -1.31
C LEU A 116 -2.45 7.86 -0.55
N LEU A 117 -1.84 6.85 -1.15
CA LEU A 117 -1.63 5.59 -0.46
C LEU A 117 -0.76 5.79 0.78
N ALA A 118 0.33 6.53 0.65
CA ALA A 118 1.21 6.81 1.79
C ALA A 118 0.47 7.56 2.90
N PHE A 119 -0.38 8.51 2.54
CA PHE A 119 -1.19 9.24 3.51
C PHE A 119 -2.18 8.31 4.22
N ASN A 120 -2.85 7.43 3.48
CA ASN A 120 -3.77 6.46 4.06
C ASN A 120 -3.04 5.51 5.03
N LEU A 121 -1.84 5.07 4.69
CA LEU A 121 -1.02 4.24 5.58
C LEU A 121 -0.64 5.02 6.84
N HIS A 122 -0.33 6.29 6.71
CA HIS A 122 -0.06 7.15 7.86
C HIS A 122 -1.28 7.26 8.77
N LEU A 123 -2.47 7.46 8.19
CA LEU A 123 -3.71 7.52 8.95
C LEU A 123 -4.02 6.20 9.66
N GLU A 124 -3.77 5.07 9.01
CA GLU A 124 -3.92 3.77 9.64
C GLU A 124 -2.99 3.64 10.85
N GLY A 125 -1.76 4.12 10.71
CA GLY A 125 -0.80 4.16 11.81
C GLY A 125 -1.29 4.99 12.98
N GLU A 126 -1.95 6.12 12.70
CA GLU A 126 -2.52 6.98 13.75
C GLU A 126 -3.66 6.28 14.50
N LEU A 127 -4.48 5.50 13.78
CA LEU A 127 -5.53 4.70 14.42
C LEU A 127 -4.94 3.67 15.39
N LEU A 128 -3.76 3.14 15.09
CA LEU A 128 -3.07 2.16 15.90
C LEU A 128 -2.06 2.80 16.86
N GLY A 129 -1.87 4.11 16.75
CA GLY A 129 -0.83 4.86 17.44
C GLY A 129 -0.69 4.65 18.93
N PRO A 130 -1.82 4.59 19.70
CA PRO A 130 -1.70 4.40 21.14
C PRO A 130 -1.00 3.13 21.58
N LEU A 131 -0.76 2.20 20.70
CA LEU A 131 -0.06 0.96 20.99
C LEU A 131 1.44 1.11 21.07
N GLN A 132 1.94 2.28 20.73
CA GLN A 132 3.37 2.51 20.81
C GLN A 132 3.79 2.74 22.25
N PRO A 133 4.71 1.93 22.76
CA PRO A 133 5.30 2.24 24.05
C PRO A 133 6.06 3.53 23.90
N SER A 134 5.68 4.48 24.64
CA SER A 134 6.39 5.76 24.66
C SER A 134 7.71 5.61 25.39
#